data_38f4a920416db2221f0c3abfcb617964
#
_entry.id   38f4a920416db2221f0c3abfcb617964
#
_cell.length_a   1.000
_cell.length_b   1.000
_cell.length_c   1.000
_cell.angle_alpha   90.00
_cell.angle_beta   90.00
_cell.angle_gamma   90.00
#
_symmetry.space_group_name_H-M   'P 1'
#
loop_
_entity.id
_entity.type
_entity.pdbx_description
1 polymer ?
#
loop_
_entity_poly.entity_id
_entity_poly.type
_entity_poly.pdbx_seq_one_letter_code
_entity_poly.pdbx_strand_id
1 'polypeptide(L)'
;MSVGQSAGRGTDRRVRRTRNMLHQALIELMLERGYDRITVRDILIRADVGRSTFYTHYRDKDDLLMLSSTDYLRTAVSATAADTDTSEPLAPVRTLFRLAADNPEVYRALLGRKSGAVLLRTTKEIVAEIIAERLRDQLDMSEAEFSAIMTFLSWGVIGLLGAIAEADPPLAADEAYQRLTRLVGPGLTNRVRSGD
;
A
#
# COMPACT_ATOMS: atom_id res chain seq x y z
N MET A 1 -7.11 -2.01 -42.58
CA MET A 1 -7.58 -0.85 -41.75
C MET A 1 -7.21 -1.13 -40.31
N SER A 2 -6.03 -0.68 -39.87
CA SER A 2 -5.53 -0.91 -38.51
C SER A 2 -4.73 0.33 -38.05
N VAL A 3 -5.42 1.36 -37.58
CA VAL A 3 -4.79 2.64 -37.15
C VAL A 3 -5.21 3.07 -35.72
N GLY A 4 -6.00 2.27 -34.98
CA GLY A 4 -6.61 2.70 -33.70
C GLY A 4 -5.87 2.32 -32.40
N GLN A 5 -4.85 1.47 -32.41
CA GLN A 5 -4.30 0.88 -31.16
C GLN A 5 -3.00 1.52 -30.61
N SER A 6 -2.33 2.41 -31.37
CA SER A 6 -1.06 2.97 -30.92
C SER A 6 -1.21 4.25 -30.06
N ALA A 7 -2.26 5.03 -30.26
CA ALA A 7 -2.49 6.28 -29.55
C ALA A 7 -2.84 6.07 -28.06
N GLY A 8 -3.60 5.02 -27.72
CA GLY A 8 -3.98 4.71 -26.35
C GLY A 8 -2.81 4.30 -25.47
N ARG A 9 -1.89 3.48 -25.99
CA ARG A 9 -0.69 3.01 -25.23
C ARG A 9 0.28 4.13 -24.89
N GLY A 10 0.42 5.13 -25.75
CA GLY A 10 1.29 6.29 -25.51
C GLY A 10 0.76 7.19 -24.40
N THR A 11 -0.54 7.45 -24.39
CA THR A 11 -1.23 8.26 -23.36
C THR A 11 -1.16 7.58 -22.01
N ASP A 12 -1.44 6.29 -21.94
CA ASP A 12 -1.42 5.50 -20.71
C ASP A 12 -0.02 5.44 -20.08
N ARG A 13 1.01 5.26 -20.90
CA ARG A 13 2.41 5.29 -20.46
C ARG A 13 2.82 6.67 -19.92
N ARG A 14 2.36 7.76 -20.53
CA ARG A 14 2.63 9.12 -20.09
C ARG A 14 1.94 9.41 -18.74
N VAL A 15 0.69 9.03 -18.61
CA VAL A 15 -0.09 9.16 -17.37
C VAL A 15 0.59 8.42 -16.23
N ARG A 16 0.96 7.16 -16.45
CA ARG A 16 1.67 6.36 -15.43
C ARG A 16 3.00 6.98 -15.02
N ARG A 17 3.77 7.51 -15.98
CA ARG A 17 5.03 8.19 -15.67
C ARG A 17 4.81 9.42 -14.79
N THR A 18 3.81 10.25 -15.12
CA THR A 18 3.46 11.45 -14.33
C THR A 18 3.05 11.08 -12.91
N ARG A 19 2.21 10.04 -12.74
CA ARG A 19 1.80 9.56 -11.43
C ARG A 19 3.00 9.08 -10.59
N ASN A 20 3.92 8.33 -11.19
CA ASN A 20 5.14 7.88 -10.51
C ASN A 20 6.04 9.05 -10.09
N MET A 21 6.19 10.09 -10.94
CA MET A 21 6.98 11.28 -10.60
C MET A 21 6.37 12.03 -9.42
N LEU A 22 5.05 12.20 -9.38
CA LEU A 22 4.33 12.84 -8.27
C LEU A 22 4.42 12.03 -6.97
N HIS A 23 4.28 10.71 -7.05
CA HIS A 23 4.44 9.82 -5.90
C HIS A 23 5.86 9.90 -5.33
N GLN A 24 6.86 9.76 -6.18
CA GLN A 24 8.27 9.83 -5.76
C GLN A 24 8.59 11.17 -5.10
N ALA A 25 8.14 12.29 -5.70
CA ALA A 25 8.33 13.62 -5.14
C ALA A 25 7.67 13.77 -3.74
N LEU A 26 6.49 13.21 -3.55
CA LEU A 26 5.82 13.20 -2.25
C LEU A 26 6.63 12.42 -1.20
N ILE A 27 7.08 11.21 -1.52
CA ILE A 27 7.89 10.38 -0.61
C ILE A 27 9.20 11.09 -0.22
N GLU A 28 9.93 11.63 -1.19
CA GLU A 28 11.17 12.39 -0.92
C GLU A 28 10.93 13.57 0.03
N LEU A 29 9.88 14.36 -0.23
CA LEU A 29 9.52 15.49 0.62
C LEU A 29 9.08 15.05 2.02
N MET A 30 8.41 13.90 2.14
CA MET A 30 8.04 13.33 3.45
C MET A 30 9.28 12.98 4.27
N LEU A 31 10.30 12.40 3.66
CA LEU A 31 11.57 12.08 4.33
C LEU A 31 12.34 13.33 4.76
N GLU A 32 12.32 14.38 3.94
CA GLU A 32 13.05 15.64 4.21
C GLU A 32 12.44 16.45 5.37
N ARG A 33 11.13 16.59 5.42
CA ARG A 33 10.48 17.57 6.31
C ARG A 33 9.17 17.14 6.98
N GLY A 34 8.75 15.90 6.74
CA GLY A 34 7.50 15.36 7.26
C GLY A 34 6.25 15.83 6.49
N TYR A 35 5.23 14.98 6.48
CA TYR A 35 4.04 15.13 5.64
C TYR A 35 3.27 16.43 5.85
N ASP A 36 3.07 16.86 7.11
CA ASP A 36 2.25 18.03 7.43
C ASP A 36 2.78 19.34 6.84
N ARG A 37 4.10 19.42 6.63
CA ARG A 37 4.78 20.60 6.09
C ARG A 37 4.82 20.65 4.56
N ILE A 38 4.26 19.63 3.88
CA ILE A 38 4.27 19.54 2.43
C ILE A 38 3.02 20.21 1.87
N THR A 39 3.21 21.04 0.86
CA THR A 39 2.12 21.60 0.05
C THR A 39 2.07 20.97 -1.33
N VAL A 40 0.93 21.05 -2.01
CA VAL A 40 0.82 20.63 -3.43
C VAL A 40 1.85 21.37 -4.28
N ARG A 41 2.11 22.65 -4.01
CA ARG A 41 3.12 23.45 -4.73
C ARG A 41 4.52 22.83 -4.63
N ASP A 42 4.89 22.37 -3.45
CA ASP A 42 6.20 21.73 -3.25
C ASP A 42 6.35 20.45 -4.07
N ILE A 43 5.27 19.65 -4.11
CA ILE A 43 5.23 18.42 -4.89
C ILE A 43 5.38 18.71 -6.38
N LEU A 44 4.64 19.72 -6.88
CA LEU A 44 4.69 20.13 -8.28
C LEU A 44 6.09 20.58 -8.71
N ILE A 45 6.75 21.40 -7.86
CA ILE A 45 8.12 21.87 -8.11
C ILE A 45 9.10 20.68 -8.12
N ARG A 46 9.00 19.78 -7.13
CA ARG A 46 9.89 18.62 -7.02
C ARG A 46 9.70 17.63 -8.17
N ALA A 47 8.46 17.40 -8.59
CA ALA A 47 8.11 16.47 -9.67
C ALA A 47 8.29 17.04 -11.07
N ASP A 48 8.52 18.35 -11.19
CA ASP A 48 8.50 19.08 -12.48
C ASP A 48 7.20 18.83 -13.28
N VAL A 49 6.06 18.95 -12.57
CA VAL A 49 4.72 18.68 -13.15
C VAL A 49 3.87 19.95 -13.05
N GLY A 50 3.20 20.28 -14.15
CA GLY A 50 2.29 21.43 -14.21
C GLY A 50 1.05 21.25 -13.32
N ARG A 51 0.56 22.37 -12.76
CA ARG A 51 -0.61 22.39 -11.86
C ARG A 51 -1.86 21.76 -12.47
N SER A 52 -2.17 22.06 -13.72
CA SER A 52 -3.32 21.49 -14.43
C SER A 52 -3.22 19.96 -14.55
N THR A 53 -2.02 19.46 -14.82
CA THR A 53 -1.75 18.02 -14.90
C THR A 53 -2.00 17.33 -13.56
N PHE A 54 -1.57 17.93 -12.44
CA PHE A 54 -1.85 17.39 -11.11
C PHE A 54 -3.36 17.25 -10.87
N TYR A 55 -4.11 18.35 -11.05
CA TYR A 55 -5.55 18.35 -10.78
C TYR A 55 -6.39 17.53 -11.77
N THR A 56 -5.80 17.05 -12.86
CA THR A 56 -6.42 16.01 -13.71
C THR A 56 -6.42 14.64 -13.02
N HIS A 57 -5.50 14.39 -12.09
CA HIS A 57 -5.30 13.09 -11.46
C HIS A 57 -5.67 13.05 -9.97
N TYR A 58 -5.47 14.16 -9.25
CA TYR A 58 -5.59 14.22 -7.79
C TYR A 58 -6.24 15.52 -7.35
N ARG A 59 -7.09 15.45 -6.32
CA ARG A 59 -7.76 16.61 -5.71
C ARG A 59 -6.82 17.42 -4.81
N ASP A 60 -6.00 16.72 -4.06
CA ASP A 60 -5.06 17.29 -3.07
C ASP A 60 -3.90 16.32 -2.80
N LYS A 61 -3.04 16.63 -1.81
CA LYS A 61 -1.92 15.78 -1.44
C LYS A 61 -2.34 14.48 -0.75
N ASP A 62 -3.48 14.46 -0.06
CA ASP A 62 -3.99 13.29 0.63
C ASP A 62 -4.54 12.28 -0.38
N ASP A 63 -5.22 12.77 -1.40
CA ASP A 63 -5.69 11.98 -2.55
C ASP A 63 -4.49 11.40 -3.36
N LEU A 64 -3.44 12.22 -3.57
CA LEU A 64 -2.20 11.73 -4.17
C LEU A 64 -1.59 10.61 -3.33
N LEU A 65 -1.43 10.79 -2.02
CA LEU A 65 -0.87 9.77 -1.14
C LEU A 65 -1.67 8.48 -1.22
N MET A 66 -2.99 8.56 -1.06
CA MET A 66 -3.87 7.40 -1.07
C MET A 66 -3.78 6.64 -2.39
N LEU A 67 -4.09 7.30 -3.50
CA LEU A 67 -4.19 6.64 -4.80
C LEU A 67 -2.84 6.15 -5.32
N SER A 68 -1.78 6.97 -5.20
CA SER A 68 -0.47 6.57 -5.73
C SER A 68 0.20 5.49 -4.90
N SER A 69 0.02 5.50 -3.57
CA SER A 69 0.55 4.45 -2.71
C SER A 69 -0.20 3.13 -2.91
N THR A 70 -1.53 3.17 -3.07
CA THR A 70 -2.32 1.97 -3.39
C THR A 70 -1.88 1.37 -4.73
N ASP A 71 -1.72 2.18 -5.79
CA ASP A 71 -1.24 1.72 -7.09
C ASP A 71 0.18 1.13 -7.02
N TYR A 72 1.07 1.76 -6.25
CA TYR A 72 2.42 1.25 -6.02
C TYR A 72 2.41 -0.11 -5.33
N LEU A 73 1.68 -0.24 -4.23
CA LEU A 73 1.59 -1.48 -3.46
C LEU A 73 0.89 -2.60 -4.26
N ARG A 74 -0.17 -2.29 -5.00
CA ARG A 74 -0.81 -3.25 -5.91
C ARG A 74 0.18 -3.79 -6.94
N THR A 75 0.97 -2.92 -7.54
CA THR A 75 1.99 -3.31 -8.51
C THR A 75 3.05 -4.21 -7.87
N ALA A 76 3.52 -3.88 -6.67
CA ALA A 76 4.50 -4.66 -5.94
C ALA A 76 3.95 -6.05 -5.55
N VAL A 77 2.71 -6.10 -5.04
CA VAL A 77 2.03 -7.36 -4.69
C VAL A 77 1.82 -8.23 -5.92
N SER A 78 1.40 -7.65 -7.06
CA SER A 78 1.19 -8.38 -8.30
C SER A 78 2.51 -8.92 -8.88
N ALA A 79 3.60 -8.17 -8.76
CA ALA A 79 4.92 -8.62 -9.23
C ALA A 79 5.45 -9.82 -8.44
N THR A 80 5.15 -9.89 -7.14
CA THR A 80 5.57 -11.01 -6.27
C THR A 80 4.61 -12.20 -6.31
N ALA A 81 3.39 -12.02 -6.82
CA ALA A 81 2.39 -13.10 -6.89
C ALA A 81 2.84 -14.27 -7.78
N ALA A 82 3.72 -14.03 -8.75
CA ALA A 82 4.28 -15.09 -9.61
C ALA A 82 5.24 -16.02 -8.85
N ASP A 83 5.91 -15.52 -7.82
CA ASP A 83 6.93 -16.24 -7.03
C ASP A 83 6.41 -16.72 -5.67
N THR A 84 5.17 -16.36 -5.32
CA THR A 84 4.59 -16.68 -4.01
C THR A 84 3.46 -17.70 -4.19
N ASP A 85 3.39 -18.69 -3.29
CA ASP A 85 2.29 -19.63 -3.25
C ASP A 85 0.95 -18.86 -3.11
N THR A 86 0.20 -18.86 -4.23
CA THR A 86 -1.08 -18.14 -4.31
C THR A 86 -2.16 -18.77 -3.43
N SER A 87 -1.90 -19.92 -2.81
CA SER A 87 -2.81 -20.56 -1.86
C SER A 87 -2.83 -19.87 -0.49
N GLU A 88 -1.77 -19.08 -0.14
CA GLU A 88 -1.71 -18.38 1.14
C GLU A 88 -2.61 -17.12 1.15
N PRO A 89 -3.65 -17.05 2.01
CA PRO A 89 -4.58 -15.92 2.04
C PRO A 89 -3.91 -14.57 2.33
N LEU A 90 -2.86 -14.57 3.16
CA LEU A 90 -2.14 -13.38 3.58
C LEU A 90 -0.86 -13.09 2.77
N ALA A 91 -0.66 -13.73 1.60
CA ALA A 91 0.51 -13.50 0.74
C ALA A 91 0.81 -12.00 0.47
N PRO A 92 -0.18 -11.11 0.22
CA PRO A 92 0.08 -9.68 0.07
C PRO A 92 0.76 -9.04 1.28
N VAL A 93 0.47 -9.50 2.48
CA VAL A 93 1.08 -8.96 3.72
C VAL A 93 2.57 -9.27 3.80
N ARG A 94 3.00 -10.43 3.30
CA ARG A 94 4.44 -10.75 3.20
C ARG A 94 5.18 -9.71 2.34
N THR A 95 4.60 -9.33 1.21
CA THR A 95 5.16 -8.29 0.34
C THR A 95 5.21 -6.94 1.04
N LEU A 96 4.15 -6.54 1.77
CA LEU A 96 4.14 -5.30 2.54
C LEU A 96 5.24 -5.28 3.60
N PHE A 97 5.47 -6.39 4.31
CA PHE A 97 6.53 -6.49 5.32
C PHE A 97 7.94 -6.43 4.72
N ARG A 98 8.17 -7.05 3.56
CA ARG A 98 9.44 -6.93 2.83
C ARG A 98 9.69 -5.51 2.37
N LEU A 99 8.70 -4.84 1.80
CA LEU A 99 8.81 -3.43 1.43
C LEU A 99 9.15 -2.53 2.63
N ALA A 100 8.58 -2.82 3.81
CA ALA A 100 8.91 -2.07 5.02
C ALA A 100 10.34 -2.31 5.50
N ALA A 101 10.82 -3.55 5.41
CA ALA A 101 12.20 -3.89 5.74
C ALA A 101 13.22 -3.28 4.78
N ASP A 102 12.88 -3.21 3.49
CA ASP A 102 13.72 -2.63 2.44
C ASP A 102 13.71 -1.08 2.47
N ASN A 103 12.65 -0.47 3.02
CA ASN A 103 12.45 0.98 3.05
C ASN A 103 12.05 1.49 4.45
N PRO A 104 12.83 1.21 5.51
CA PRO A 104 12.42 1.49 6.89
C PRO A 104 12.19 2.98 7.16
N GLU A 105 12.88 3.86 6.45
CA GLU A 105 12.74 5.32 6.58
C GLU A 105 11.36 5.80 6.15
N VAL A 106 10.85 5.26 5.03
CA VAL A 106 9.51 5.58 4.52
C VAL A 106 8.44 5.13 5.51
N TYR A 107 8.54 3.91 6.01
CA TYR A 107 7.56 3.38 6.95
C TYR A 107 7.64 4.06 8.32
N ARG A 108 8.82 4.48 8.77
CA ARG A 108 8.97 5.36 9.95
C ARG A 108 8.28 6.72 9.74
N ALA A 109 8.39 7.30 8.55
CA ALA A 109 7.71 8.55 8.23
C ALA A 109 6.18 8.39 8.18
N LEU A 110 5.69 7.23 7.72
CA LEU A 110 4.26 6.91 7.60
C LEU A 110 3.62 6.52 8.96
N LEU A 111 4.32 5.76 9.78
CA LEU A 111 3.76 5.05 10.94
C LEU A 111 4.42 5.42 12.27
N GLY A 112 5.52 6.17 12.24
CA GLY A 112 6.28 6.54 13.43
C GLY A 112 5.51 7.48 14.36
N ARG A 113 6.00 7.64 15.59
CA ARG A 113 5.37 8.46 16.66
C ARG A 113 5.08 9.93 16.26
N LYS A 114 5.77 10.44 15.24
CA LYS A 114 5.60 11.79 14.71
C LYS A 114 4.63 11.86 13.52
N SER A 115 4.08 10.73 13.12
CA SER A 115 3.10 10.67 12.02
C SER A 115 1.77 11.24 12.48
N GLY A 116 1.19 12.13 11.67
CA GLY A 116 -0.13 12.69 11.95
C GLY A 116 -1.24 11.64 11.86
N ALA A 117 -2.36 11.89 12.54
CA ALA A 117 -3.52 10.98 12.52
C ALA A 117 -4.07 10.73 11.10
N VAL A 118 -3.97 11.72 10.20
CA VAL A 118 -4.38 11.60 8.78
C VAL A 118 -3.53 10.55 8.09
N LEU A 119 -2.21 10.63 8.26
CA LEU A 119 -1.26 9.74 7.60
C LEU A 119 -1.44 8.28 8.07
N LEU A 120 -1.59 8.07 9.37
CA LEU A 120 -1.86 6.74 9.93
C LEU A 120 -3.17 6.15 9.43
N ARG A 121 -4.23 6.98 9.38
CA ARG A 121 -5.53 6.55 8.85
C ARG A 121 -5.44 6.16 7.38
N THR A 122 -4.83 7.01 6.55
CA THR A 122 -4.66 6.75 5.12
C THR A 122 -3.84 5.48 4.88
N THR A 123 -2.74 5.29 5.61
CA THR A 123 -1.93 4.06 5.50
C THR A 123 -2.72 2.81 5.90
N LYS A 124 -3.53 2.90 6.97
CA LYS A 124 -4.42 1.81 7.37
C LYS A 124 -5.45 1.47 6.28
N GLU A 125 -6.05 2.49 5.66
CA GLU A 125 -7.03 2.30 4.58
C GLU A 125 -6.39 1.61 3.36
N ILE A 126 -5.18 2.03 2.97
CA ILE A 126 -4.41 1.38 1.89
C ILE A 126 -4.14 -0.10 2.21
N VAL A 127 -3.64 -0.39 3.41
CA VAL A 127 -3.36 -1.76 3.85
C VAL A 127 -4.63 -2.61 3.86
N ALA A 128 -5.74 -2.06 4.38
CA ALA A 128 -7.02 -2.75 4.40
C ALA A 128 -7.53 -3.08 2.98
N GLU A 129 -7.39 -2.14 2.03
CA GLU A 129 -7.79 -2.34 0.64
C GLU A 129 -6.98 -3.47 -0.02
N ILE A 130 -5.67 -3.46 0.11
CA ILE A 130 -4.77 -4.49 -0.45
C ILE A 130 -5.08 -5.89 0.12
N ILE A 131 -5.36 -5.99 1.41
CA ILE A 131 -5.73 -7.26 2.04
C ILE A 131 -7.14 -7.71 1.59
N ALA A 132 -8.09 -6.77 1.55
CA ALA A 132 -9.47 -7.07 1.18
C ALA A 132 -9.59 -7.55 -0.26
N GLU A 133 -8.86 -6.98 -1.21
CA GLU A 133 -8.83 -7.41 -2.61
C GLU A 133 -8.48 -8.90 -2.74
N ARG A 134 -7.61 -9.41 -1.87
CA ARG A 134 -7.19 -10.80 -1.89
C ARG A 134 -8.17 -11.72 -1.16
N LEU A 135 -8.71 -11.28 -0.03
CA LEU A 135 -9.48 -12.16 0.86
C LEU A 135 -10.97 -12.24 0.51
N ARG A 136 -11.53 -11.21 -0.16
CA ARG A 136 -12.98 -11.11 -0.41
C ARG A 136 -13.55 -12.34 -1.14
N ASP A 137 -12.84 -12.83 -2.16
CA ASP A 137 -13.28 -13.96 -2.96
C ASP A 137 -12.92 -15.33 -2.34
N GLN A 138 -12.05 -15.33 -1.34
CA GLN A 138 -11.53 -16.56 -0.72
C GLN A 138 -12.31 -16.95 0.55
N LEU A 139 -12.86 -15.97 1.26
CA LEU A 139 -13.52 -16.22 2.54
C LEU A 139 -15.05 -16.32 2.38
N ASP A 140 -15.62 -17.34 3.02
CA ASP A 140 -17.07 -17.52 3.13
C ASP A 140 -17.55 -16.97 4.46
N MET A 141 -18.04 -15.72 4.44
CA MET A 141 -18.53 -15.03 5.62
C MET A 141 -19.46 -13.86 5.27
N SER A 142 -20.23 -13.37 6.24
CA SER A 142 -21.06 -12.19 6.07
C SER A 142 -20.20 -10.92 5.90
N GLU A 143 -20.76 -9.88 5.25
CA GLU A 143 -20.09 -8.59 5.07
C GLU A 143 -19.71 -7.93 6.41
N ALA A 144 -20.53 -8.10 7.44
CA ALA A 144 -20.25 -7.57 8.78
C ALA A 144 -19.03 -8.26 9.42
N GLU A 145 -18.93 -9.59 9.31
CA GLU A 145 -17.76 -10.35 9.79
C GLU A 145 -16.50 -9.99 8.98
N PHE A 146 -16.63 -9.89 7.65
CA PHE A 146 -15.53 -9.50 6.78
C PHE A 146 -14.99 -8.12 7.18
N SER A 147 -15.87 -7.14 7.36
CA SER A 147 -15.48 -5.78 7.79
C SER A 147 -14.76 -5.77 9.14
N ALA A 148 -15.24 -6.57 10.11
CA ALA A 148 -14.61 -6.69 11.43
C ALA A 148 -13.19 -7.32 11.31
N ILE A 149 -13.05 -8.38 10.51
CA ILE A 149 -11.77 -9.04 10.26
C ILE A 149 -10.80 -8.09 9.55
N MET A 150 -11.25 -7.36 8.53
CA MET A 150 -10.39 -6.38 7.83
C MET A 150 -9.93 -5.27 8.77
N THR A 151 -10.79 -4.80 9.65
CA THR A 151 -10.42 -3.82 10.68
C THR A 151 -9.33 -4.37 11.61
N PHE A 152 -9.50 -5.58 12.12
CA PHE A 152 -8.52 -6.24 12.99
C PHE A 152 -7.19 -6.47 12.27
N LEU A 153 -7.21 -7.07 11.07
CA LEU A 153 -6.02 -7.38 10.29
C LEU A 153 -5.26 -6.12 9.90
N SER A 154 -5.94 -5.07 9.44
CA SER A 154 -5.26 -3.84 9.04
C SER A 154 -4.53 -3.19 10.22
N TRP A 155 -5.11 -3.15 11.41
CA TRP A 155 -4.41 -2.64 12.60
C TRP A 155 -3.24 -3.54 13.03
N GLY A 156 -3.41 -4.86 12.99
CA GLY A 156 -2.34 -5.80 13.28
C GLY A 156 -1.16 -5.68 12.32
N VAL A 157 -1.44 -5.56 11.01
CA VAL A 157 -0.42 -5.37 9.99
C VAL A 157 0.28 -4.02 10.16
N ILE A 158 -0.45 -2.93 10.41
CA ILE A 158 0.13 -1.60 10.69
C ILE A 158 1.06 -1.66 11.91
N GLY A 159 0.66 -2.32 13.00
CA GLY A 159 1.51 -2.49 14.17
C GLY A 159 2.82 -3.23 13.87
N LEU A 160 2.76 -4.28 13.07
CA LEU A 160 3.95 -5.03 12.65
C LEU A 160 4.82 -4.27 11.65
N LEU A 161 4.23 -3.51 10.71
CA LEU A 161 4.99 -2.62 9.83
C LEU A 161 5.77 -1.57 10.62
N GLY A 162 5.15 -0.99 11.66
CA GLY A 162 5.82 -0.07 12.58
C GLY A 162 6.96 -0.76 13.34
N ALA A 163 6.74 -1.98 13.83
CA ALA A 163 7.77 -2.76 14.52
C ALA A 163 8.95 -3.11 13.60
N ILE A 164 8.72 -3.45 12.34
CA ILE A 164 9.77 -3.68 11.35
C ILE A 164 10.60 -2.40 11.13
N ALA A 165 9.93 -1.26 11.02
CA ALA A 165 10.59 0.01 10.71
C ALA A 165 11.34 0.63 11.92
N GLU A 166 10.88 0.41 13.17
CA GLU A 166 11.35 1.12 14.37
C GLU A 166 12.15 0.23 15.34
N ALA A 167 12.03 -1.10 15.27
CA ALA A 167 12.67 -1.98 16.23
C ALA A 167 14.21 -1.95 16.16
N ASP A 168 14.84 -2.06 17.32
CA ASP A 168 16.29 -2.24 17.47
C ASP A 168 16.53 -3.46 18.40
N PRO A 169 16.99 -4.59 17.89
CA PRO A 169 17.31 -4.89 16.48
C PRO A 169 16.05 -4.93 15.60
N PRO A 170 16.19 -4.67 14.27
CA PRO A 170 15.07 -4.70 13.34
C PRO A 170 14.34 -6.05 13.32
N LEU A 171 13.01 -6.03 13.33
CA LEU A 171 12.21 -7.23 13.15
C LEU A 171 12.28 -7.69 11.69
N ALA A 172 12.72 -8.91 11.42
CA ALA A 172 12.78 -9.44 10.08
C ALA A 172 11.36 -9.59 9.47
N ALA A 173 11.21 -9.25 8.20
CA ALA A 173 9.92 -9.30 7.50
C ALA A 173 9.27 -10.68 7.53
N ASP A 174 10.05 -11.74 7.29
CA ASP A 174 9.54 -13.12 7.31
C ASP A 174 9.17 -13.56 8.75
N GLU A 175 9.88 -13.09 9.78
CA GLU A 175 9.52 -13.35 11.17
C GLU A 175 8.22 -12.65 11.56
N ALA A 176 8.04 -11.38 11.16
CA ALA A 176 6.78 -10.67 11.34
C ALA A 176 5.61 -11.40 10.67
N TYR A 177 5.82 -11.86 9.45
CA TYR A 177 4.83 -12.64 8.71
C TYR A 177 4.47 -13.95 9.40
N GLN A 178 5.46 -14.71 9.86
CA GLN A 178 5.24 -15.96 10.61
C GLN A 178 4.49 -15.72 11.92
N ARG A 179 4.80 -14.64 12.65
CA ARG A 179 4.08 -14.25 13.86
C ARG A 179 2.61 -13.96 13.57
N LEU A 180 2.34 -13.18 12.54
CA LEU A 180 0.96 -12.85 12.12
C LEU A 180 0.20 -14.10 11.71
N THR A 181 0.74 -14.91 10.80
CA THR A 181 0.07 -16.10 10.27
C THR A 181 -0.18 -17.16 11.35
N ARG A 182 0.70 -17.29 12.32
CA ARG A 182 0.50 -18.19 13.47
C ARG A 182 -0.68 -17.76 14.33
N LEU A 183 -0.91 -16.45 14.48
CA LEU A 183 -1.99 -15.92 15.30
C LEU A 183 -3.33 -15.96 14.59
N VAL A 184 -3.38 -15.63 13.30
CA VAL A 184 -4.64 -15.45 12.57
C VAL A 184 -4.94 -16.54 11.55
N GLY A 185 -3.91 -17.27 11.10
CA GLY A 185 -4.03 -18.29 10.06
C GLY A 185 -5.09 -19.35 10.34
N PRO A 186 -5.11 -19.98 11.53
CA PRO A 186 -6.13 -20.99 11.84
C PRO A 186 -7.58 -20.48 11.74
N GLY A 187 -7.82 -19.24 12.15
CA GLY A 187 -9.13 -18.60 12.03
C GLY A 187 -9.55 -18.30 10.60
N LEU A 188 -8.59 -17.93 9.75
CA LEU A 188 -8.85 -17.68 8.34
C LEU A 188 -9.01 -18.98 7.55
N THR A 189 -8.15 -19.98 7.80
CA THR A 189 -8.18 -21.26 7.08
C THR A 189 -9.51 -21.98 7.24
N ASN A 190 -10.12 -21.91 8.42
CA ASN A 190 -11.43 -22.51 8.68
C ASN A 190 -12.60 -21.83 7.92
N ARG A 191 -12.35 -20.70 7.27
CA ARG A 191 -13.36 -19.91 6.55
C ARG A 191 -13.05 -19.74 5.05
N VAL A 192 -11.98 -20.40 4.57
CA VAL A 192 -11.69 -20.43 3.14
C VAL A 192 -12.75 -21.26 2.43
N ARG A 193 -13.33 -20.74 1.35
CA ARG A 193 -14.25 -21.46 0.50
C ARG A 193 -13.61 -22.75 0.00
N SER A 194 -14.22 -23.87 0.30
CA SER A 194 -13.84 -25.15 -0.32
C SER A 194 -14.18 -25.03 -1.81
N GLY A 195 -13.16 -24.99 -2.66
CA GLY A 195 -13.37 -25.02 -4.10
C GLY A 195 -14.02 -26.36 -4.46
N ASP A 196 -15.22 -26.30 -5.00
CA ASP A 196 -15.82 -27.39 -5.75
C ASP A 196 -15.22 -27.46 -7.16
#